data_885a0282be8b69f3240ba34460aaaf4e
#
_entry.id   885a0282be8b69f3240ba34460aaaf4e
#
_cell.length_a   1.000
_cell.length_b   1.000
_cell.length_c   1.000
_cell.angle_alpha   90.00
_cell.angle_beta   90.00
_cell.angle_gamma   90.00
#
_symmetry.space_group_name_H-M   'P 1'
#
loop_
_entity.id
_entity.type
_entity.pdbx_description
1 polymer ?
#
loop_
_entity_poly.entity_id
_entity_poly.type
_entity_poly.pdbx_seq_one_letter_code
_entity_poly.pdbx_strand_id
1 'polypeptide(L)'
;IPINNVPLIERTIKYLKKYGITEIIISSGYKSNQIENFLKKKKNFGCDIIFSIEKTPLGTGGAIKKALVNVKDESFLVLNGDIVTNIDLRKILKKPNTIASNELKTKFGTMNIKNNKILKFNEKMDVTNVWMNPGIYHLSKNIEKIIPKKGSLEGTVFPKMAKKKTLETIKFKNALWFSIDSHKDIEECSKEIKSKKYSKYFKY
;
A
#
# COMPACT_ATOMS: atom_id res chain seq x y z
N ILE A 1 14.71 5.17 -1.01
CA ILE A 1 15.28 3.85 -1.36
C ILE A 1 15.05 3.64 -2.86
N PRO A 2 16.10 3.34 -3.67
CA PRO A 2 15.95 3.00 -5.09
C PRO A 2 15.74 1.48 -5.28
N ILE A 3 14.92 1.13 -6.28
CA ILE A 3 14.75 -0.23 -6.78
C ILE A 3 15.08 -0.21 -8.27
N ASN A 4 16.11 -0.98 -8.70
CA ASN A 4 16.66 -0.89 -10.05
C ASN A 4 16.93 0.58 -10.47
N ASN A 5 17.65 1.33 -9.63
CA ASN A 5 18.03 2.73 -9.82
C ASN A 5 16.86 3.73 -9.91
N VAL A 6 15.61 3.31 -9.66
CA VAL A 6 14.44 4.20 -9.62
C VAL A 6 13.97 4.35 -8.18
N PRO A 7 13.92 5.56 -7.61
CA PRO A 7 13.39 5.79 -6.27
C PRO A 7 11.97 5.27 -6.10
N LEU A 8 11.67 4.68 -4.94
CA LEU A 8 10.37 4.10 -4.65
C LEU A 8 9.24 5.12 -4.83
N ILE A 9 9.41 6.34 -4.33
CA ILE A 9 8.42 7.43 -4.48
C ILE A 9 8.15 7.76 -5.96
N GLU A 10 9.16 7.71 -6.82
CA GLU A 10 8.98 7.91 -8.27
C GLU A 10 8.12 6.79 -8.87
N ARG A 11 8.37 5.54 -8.47
CA ARG A 11 7.55 4.39 -8.90
C ARG A 11 6.12 4.54 -8.47
N THR A 12 5.90 4.91 -7.22
CA THR A 12 4.56 5.13 -6.66
C THR A 12 3.79 6.21 -7.42
N ILE A 13 4.42 7.36 -7.69
CA ILE A 13 3.79 8.45 -8.45
C ILE A 13 3.46 8.01 -9.89
N LYS A 14 4.39 7.35 -10.57
CA LYS A 14 4.15 6.83 -11.93
C LYS A 14 3.06 5.77 -11.96
N TYR A 15 3.00 4.92 -10.95
CA TYR A 15 1.92 3.95 -10.79
C TYR A 15 0.56 4.63 -10.61
N LEU A 16 0.45 5.65 -9.76
CA LEU A 16 -0.78 6.43 -9.57
C LEU A 16 -1.20 7.16 -10.85
N LYS A 17 -0.26 7.80 -11.54
CA LYS A 17 -0.51 8.49 -12.83
C LYS A 17 -1.07 7.57 -13.89
N LYS A 18 -0.65 6.31 -13.96
CA LYS A 18 -1.18 5.32 -14.89
C LYS A 18 -2.70 5.12 -14.76
N TYR A 19 -3.25 5.43 -13.58
CA TYR A 19 -4.68 5.37 -13.29
C TYR A 19 -5.36 6.74 -13.27
N GLY A 20 -4.69 7.79 -13.78
CA GLY A 20 -5.21 9.14 -13.83
C GLY A 20 -5.19 9.90 -12.51
N ILE A 21 -4.50 9.36 -11.48
CA ILE A 21 -4.40 10.01 -10.18
C ILE A 21 -3.19 10.95 -10.20
N THR A 22 -3.47 12.27 -10.20
CA THR A 22 -2.46 13.33 -10.30
C THR A 22 -2.46 14.29 -9.12
N GLU A 23 -3.52 14.33 -8.32
CA GLU A 23 -3.56 15.07 -7.06
C GLU A 23 -3.12 14.12 -5.93
N ILE A 24 -1.99 14.40 -5.29
CA ILE A 24 -1.34 13.49 -4.34
C ILE A 24 -0.99 14.24 -3.06
N ILE A 25 -1.41 13.69 -1.93
CA ILE A 25 -1.00 14.17 -0.62
C ILE A 25 0.02 13.18 -0.05
N ILE A 26 1.23 13.64 0.23
CA ILE A 26 2.30 12.82 0.80
C ILE A 26 2.38 13.09 2.31
N SER A 27 1.95 12.11 3.11
CA SER A 27 2.20 12.11 4.55
C SER A 27 3.66 11.69 4.79
N SER A 28 4.45 12.57 5.39
CA SER A 28 5.87 12.37 5.61
C SER A 28 6.34 13.00 6.92
N GLY A 29 7.45 12.52 7.43
CA GLY A 29 8.06 13.01 8.67
C GLY A 29 9.58 13.13 8.51
N TYR A 30 10.32 12.13 8.99
CA TYR A 30 11.78 12.10 8.90
C TYR A 30 12.27 12.25 7.46
N LYS A 31 13.24 13.17 7.24
CA LYS A 31 13.80 13.46 5.92
C LYS A 31 12.80 13.93 4.85
N SER A 32 11.65 14.48 5.26
CA SER A 32 10.64 15.03 4.34
C SER A 32 11.25 15.98 3.30
N ASN A 33 12.14 16.87 3.71
CA ASN A 33 12.82 17.83 2.83
C ASN A 33 13.59 17.15 1.69
N GLN A 34 14.14 15.95 1.90
CA GLN A 34 14.84 15.22 0.85
C GLN A 34 13.87 14.72 -0.23
N ILE A 35 12.70 14.25 0.18
CA ILE A 35 11.63 13.81 -0.74
C ILE A 35 11.11 15.02 -1.52
N GLU A 36 10.82 16.11 -0.82
CA GLU A 36 10.33 17.35 -1.43
C GLU A 36 11.32 17.91 -2.47
N ASN A 37 12.60 18.03 -2.12
CA ASN A 37 13.63 18.49 -3.04
C ASN A 37 13.81 17.58 -4.24
N PHE A 38 13.75 16.27 -4.05
CA PHE A 38 13.78 15.30 -5.15
C PHE A 38 12.60 15.51 -6.12
N LEU A 39 11.39 15.62 -5.57
CA LEU A 39 10.18 15.78 -6.38
C LEU A 39 10.16 17.12 -7.13
N LYS A 40 10.57 18.23 -6.47
CA LYS A 40 10.72 19.54 -7.12
C LYS A 40 11.70 19.49 -8.31
N LYS A 41 12.86 18.84 -8.13
CA LYS A 41 13.84 18.64 -9.24
C LYS A 41 13.26 17.86 -10.41
N LYS A 42 12.31 16.98 -10.15
CA LYS A 42 11.59 16.18 -11.16
C LYS A 42 10.27 16.82 -11.63
N LYS A 43 10.04 18.11 -11.32
CA LYS A 43 8.81 18.85 -11.62
C LYS A 43 7.56 18.06 -11.18
N ASN A 44 7.66 17.42 -9.99
CA ASN A 44 6.62 16.58 -9.39
C ASN A 44 6.07 15.49 -10.33
N PHE A 45 6.82 15.11 -11.35
CA PHE A 45 6.37 14.22 -12.43
C PHE A 45 5.07 14.69 -13.11
N GLY A 46 4.78 16.01 -13.08
CA GLY A 46 3.54 16.60 -13.61
C GLY A 46 2.31 16.29 -12.76
N CYS A 47 2.47 16.08 -11.46
CA CYS A 47 1.40 15.92 -10.47
C CYS A 47 1.30 17.16 -9.58
N ASP A 48 0.11 17.41 -9.05
CA ASP A 48 -0.13 18.35 -7.95
C ASP A 48 0.14 17.62 -6.62
N ILE A 49 1.21 18.02 -5.92
CA ILE A 49 1.69 17.33 -4.73
C ILE A 49 1.65 18.27 -3.53
N ILE A 50 0.91 17.85 -2.50
CA ILE A 50 0.84 18.50 -1.20
C ILE A 50 1.55 17.64 -0.16
N PHE A 51 2.36 18.25 0.71
CA PHE A 51 3.01 17.56 1.82
C PHE A 51 2.23 17.76 3.12
N SER A 52 1.88 16.67 3.79
CA SER A 52 1.34 16.63 5.15
C SER A 52 2.45 16.17 6.09
N ILE A 53 3.22 17.14 6.61
CA ILE A 53 4.45 16.85 7.38
C ILE A 53 4.12 16.56 8.85
N GLU A 54 4.56 15.41 9.35
CA GLU A 54 4.45 15.00 10.74
C GLU A 54 5.69 15.40 11.54
N LYS A 55 5.51 16.12 12.64
CA LYS A 55 6.59 16.44 13.58
C LYS A 55 6.97 15.24 14.46
N THR A 56 6.00 14.40 14.75
CA THR A 56 6.13 13.15 15.52
C THR A 56 5.29 12.07 14.85
N PRO A 57 5.66 10.78 14.92
CA PRO A 57 4.89 9.71 14.32
C PRO A 57 3.46 9.66 14.86
N LEU A 58 2.48 9.76 13.95
CA LEU A 58 1.05 9.75 14.28
C LEU A 58 0.41 8.37 14.07
N GLY A 59 1.11 7.46 13.40
CA GLY A 59 0.56 6.19 12.92
C GLY A 59 -0.32 6.39 11.68
N THR A 60 -0.69 5.29 11.00
CA THR A 60 -1.41 5.34 9.72
C THR A 60 -2.72 6.12 9.81
N GLY A 61 -3.50 5.95 10.89
CA GLY A 61 -4.74 6.68 11.12
C GLY A 61 -4.51 8.18 11.36
N GLY A 62 -3.58 8.52 12.26
CA GLY A 62 -3.28 9.91 12.57
C GLY A 62 -2.71 10.69 11.38
N ALA A 63 -1.83 10.05 10.59
CA ALA A 63 -1.28 10.59 9.35
C ALA A 63 -2.38 10.94 8.35
N ILE A 64 -3.30 9.99 8.11
CA ILE A 64 -4.44 10.21 7.21
C ILE A 64 -5.35 11.31 7.77
N LYS A 65 -5.68 11.29 9.06
CA LYS A 65 -6.51 12.35 9.67
C LYS A 65 -5.92 13.73 9.45
N LYS A 66 -4.60 13.87 9.60
CA LYS A 66 -3.91 15.13 9.33
C LYS A 66 -3.96 15.52 7.86
N ALA A 67 -3.81 14.55 6.94
CA ALA A 67 -3.83 14.78 5.51
C ALA A 67 -5.23 15.16 4.98
N LEU A 68 -6.31 14.70 5.64
CA LEU A 68 -7.70 14.90 5.21
C LEU A 68 -8.14 16.36 5.05
N VAL A 69 -7.49 17.30 5.73
CA VAL A 69 -7.76 18.74 5.57
C VAL A 69 -7.50 19.22 4.12
N ASN A 70 -6.64 18.52 3.39
CA ASN A 70 -6.28 18.82 2.01
C ASN A 70 -7.09 17.99 0.99
N VAL A 71 -7.90 17.03 1.43
CA VAL A 71 -8.75 16.22 0.53
C VAL A 71 -10.00 17.00 0.21
N LYS A 72 -10.23 17.27 -1.08
CA LYS A 72 -11.41 17.99 -1.58
C LYS A 72 -12.58 17.06 -1.85
N ASP A 73 -12.29 15.87 -2.39
CA ASP A 73 -13.28 14.90 -2.82
C ASP A 73 -13.96 14.16 -1.67
N GLU A 74 -15.13 13.58 -1.94
CA GLU A 74 -15.92 12.77 -0.99
C GLU A 74 -15.27 11.41 -0.67
N SER A 75 -14.28 11.02 -1.46
CA SER A 75 -13.52 9.78 -1.26
C SER A 75 -12.08 9.93 -1.74
N PHE A 76 -11.18 9.14 -1.23
CA PHE A 76 -9.75 9.22 -1.54
C PHE A 76 -9.10 7.84 -1.51
N LEU A 77 -8.04 7.70 -2.29
CA LEU A 77 -7.17 6.53 -2.28
C LEU A 77 -6.06 6.71 -1.25
N VAL A 78 -5.80 5.66 -0.48
CA VAL A 78 -4.62 5.55 0.39
C VAL A 78 -3.72 4.46 -0.15
N LEU A 79 -2.43 4.74 -0.17
CA LEU A 79 -1.39 3.81 -0.56
C LEU A 79 -0.24 3.89 0.43
N ASN A 80 0.19 2.77 1.00
CA ASN A 80 1.38 2.73 1.82
C ASN A 80 2.62 3.11 1.00
N GLY A 81 3.52 3.91 1.60
CA GLY A 81 4.66 4.48 0.89
C GLY A 81 5.81 3.51 0.62
N ASP A 82 5.78 2.33 1.22
CA ASP A 82 6.81 1.28 1.19
C ASP A 82 6.48 0.11 0.25
N ILE A 83 5.39 0.18 -0.50
CA ILE A 83 4.95 -0.94 -1.35
C ILE A 83 5.30 -0.77 -2.82
N VAL A 84 5.54 -1.91 -3.47
CA VAL A 84 5.60 -2.07 -4.93
C VAL A 84 4.57 -3.10 -5.35
N THR A 85 3.70 -2.72 -6.29
CA THR A 85 2.60 -3.59 -6.71
C THR A 85 2.16 -3.34 -8.15
N ASN A 86 1.47 -4.32 -8.73
CA ASN A 86 0.76 -4.20 -10.01
C ASN A 86 -0.77 -4.33 -9.87
N ILE A 87 -1.30 -4.18 -8.65
CA ILE A 87 -2.75 -4.22 -8.40
C ILE A 87 -3.48 -3.19 -9.29
N ASP A 88 -4.57 -3.61 -9.92
CA ASP A 88 -5.38 -2.72 -10.77
C ASP A 88 -6.27 -1.82 -9.90
N LEU A 89 -5.87 -0.54 -9.77
CA LEU A 89 -6.59 0.44 -8.95
C LEU A 89 -8.00 0.74 -9.47
N ARG A 90 -8.29 0.56 -10.75
CA ARG A 90 -9.65 0.78 -11.30
C ARG A 90 -10.69 -0.08 -10.59
N LYS A 91 -10.32 -1.27 -10.12
CA LYS A 91 -11.22 -2.16 -9.38
C LYS A 91 -11.53 -1.63 -7.99
N ILE A 92 -10.52 -1.05 -7.30
CA ILE A 92 -10.66 -0.49 -5.95
C ILE A 92 -11.45 0.82 -5.98
N LEU A 93 -11.21 1.66 -6.99
CA LEU A 93 -11.82 2.99 -7.11
C LEU A 93 -13.32 2.97 -7.43
N LYS A 94 -13.91 1.80 -7.72
CA LYS A 94 -15.34 1.69 -8.05
C LYS A 94 -16.25 2.05 -6.88
N LYS A 95 -15.82 1.78 -5.65
CA LYS A 95 -16.66 1.96 -4.46
C LYS A 95 -15.80 2.38 -3.27
N PRO A 96 -16.15 3.46 -2.55
CA PRO A 96 -15.45 3.82 -1.31
C PRO A 96 -15.67 2.77 -0.21
N ASN A 97 -14.83 2.83 0.81
CA ASN A 97 -14.70 1.86 1.90
C ASN A 97 -14.35 0.44 1.41
N THR A 98 -13.49 0.37 0.39
CA THR A 98 -12.96 -0.87 -0.17
C THR A 98 -11.47 -0.98 0.11
N ILE A 99 -11.04 -2.13 0.61
CA ILE A 99 -9.64 -2.50 0.80
C ILE A 99 -9.24 -3.50 -0.30
N ALA A 100 -8.07 -3.31 -0.89
CA ALA A 100 -7.47 -4.40 -1.65
C ALA A 100 -7.12 -5.56 -0.71
N SER A 101 -7.28 -6.78 -1.14
CA SER A 101 -6.71 -7.94 -0.46
C SER A 101 -5.88 -8.76 -1.44
N ASN A 102 -4.68 -9.13 -1.01
CA ASN A 102 -3.78 -9.99 -1.77
C ASN A 102 -3.68 -11.36 -1.11
N GLU A 103 -3.47 -12.39 -1.90
CA GLU A 103 -3.29 -13.74 -1.35
C GLU A 103 -1.99 -13.79 -0.55
N LEU A 104 -2.05 -14.32 0.67
CA LEU A 104 -0.87 -14.41 1.52
C LEU A 104 0.06 -15.47 0.96
N LYS A 105 1.28 -15.05 0.63
CA LYS A 105 2.39 -15.95 0.27
C LYS A 105 3.36 -16.03 1.42
N THR A 106 3.66 -17.24 1.87
CA THR A 106 4.67 -17.44 2.89
C THR A 106 6.04 -17.69 2.27
N LYS A 107 7.07 -17.06 2.88
CA LYS A 107 8.48 -17.35 2.55
C LYS A 107 9.00 -18.59 3.29
N PHE A 108 8.18 -19.16 4.17
CA PHE A 108 8.52 -20.29 5.03
C PHE A 108 7.77 -21.55 4.62
N GLY A 109 8.35 -22.71 4.96
CA GLY A 109 7.63 -23.97 4.88
C GLY A 109 6.41 -23.98 5.80
N THR A 110 5.33 -24.61 5.37
CA THR A 110 4.12 -24.81 6.17
C THR A 110 3.95 -26.27 6.50
N MET A 111 3.42 -26.57 7.69
CA MET A 111 3.23 -27.92 8.17
C MET A 111 1.77 -28.13 8.58
N ASN A 112 1.23 -29.29 8.22
CA ASN A 112 -0.03 -29.75 8.77
C ASN A 112 0.29 -30.73 9.91
N ILE A 113 -0.11 -30.40 11.15
CA ILE A 113 0.29 -31.13 12.34
C ILE A 113 -0.96 -31.73 12.99
N LYS A 114 -0.90 -33.02 13.37
CA LYS A 114 -1.89 -33.71 14.20
C LYS A 114 -1.18 -34.58 15.23
N ASN A 115 -1.56 -34.45 16.50
CA ASN A 115 -0.99 -35.21 17.62
C ASN A 115 0.56 -35.18 17.63
N ASN A 116 1.14 -33.99 17.48
CA ASN A 116 2.59 -33.76 17.40
C ASN A 116 3.32 -34.45 16.23
N LYS A 117 2.59 -35.00 15.27
CA LYS A 117 3.15 -35.58 14.04
C LYS A 117 2.89 -34.68 12.84
N ILE A 118 3.92 -34.45 12.04
CA ILE A 118 3.79 -33.72 10.77
C ILE A 118 3.14 -34.66 9.75
N LEU A 119 1.93 -34.31 9.33
CA LEU A 119 1.20 -35.08 8.30
C LEU A 119 1.56 -34.64 6.90
N LYS A 120 1.91 -33.36 6.73
CA LYS A 120 2.29 -32.79 5.45
C LYS A 120 3.26 -31.63 5.68
N PHE A 121 4.30 -31.57 4.89
CA PHE A 121 5.24 -30.45 4.80
C PHE A 121 5.18 -29.85 3.40
N ASN A 122 5.01 -28.55 3.31
CA ASN A 122 4.96 -27.83 2.03
C ASN A 122 5.99 -26.69 2.08
N GLU A 123 6.90 -26.66 1.17
CA GLU A 123 7.88 -25.58 1.01
C GLU A 123 7.28 -24.45 0.16
N LYS A 124 7.29 -23.21 0.69
CA LYS A 124 6.90 -21.97 -0.03
C LYS A 124 5.55 -22.06 -0.75
N MET A 125 4.55 -22.62 -0.10
CA MET A 125 3.20 -22.69 -0.68
C MET A 125 2.38 -21.44 -0.36
N ASP A 126 1.47 -21.11 -1.28
CA ASP A 126 0.41 -20.15 -0.99
C ASP A 126 -0.46 -20.70 0.15
N VAL A 127 -0.68 -19.90 1.19
CA VAL A 127 -1.60 -20.25 2.27
C VAL A 127 -3.02 -20.04 1.72
N THR A 128 -3.67 -21.13 1.33
CA THR A 128 -5.00 -21.06 0.71
C THR A 128 -6.01 -20.41 1.63
N ASN A 129 -6.81 -19.48 1.07
CA ASN A 129 -7.87 -18.74 1.75
C ASN A 129 -7.41 -17.77 2.85
N VAL A 130 -6.13 -17.46 2.97
CA VAL A 130 -5.65 -16.38 3.84
C VAL A 130 -5.33 -15.15 2.98
N TRP A 131 -5.96 -14.04 3.32
CA TRP A 131 -5.83 -12.77 2.59
C TRP A 131 -5.13 -11.76 3.47
N MET A 132 -4.12 -11.10 2.92
CA MET A 132 -3.39 -10.04 3.60
C MET A 132 -3.87 -8.67 3.12
N ASN A 133 -3.69 -7.68 3.98
CA ASN A 133 -3.85 -6.28 3.67
C ASN A 133 -2.58 -5.76 2.95
N PRO A 134 -2.65 -5.36 1.67
CA PRO A 134 -1.52 -4.88 0.92
C PRO A 134 -1.25 -3.37 1.11
N GLY A 135 -1.98 -2.68 2.00
CA GLY A 135 -1.82 -1.23 2.22
C GLY A 135 -2.42 -0.35 1.12
N ILE A 136 -3.52 -0.78 0.51
CA ILE A 136 -4.23 -0.03 -0.55
C ILE A 136 -5.70 0.06 -0.19
N TYR A 137 -6.21 1.29 -0.01
CA TYR A 137 -7.58 1.54 0.45
C TYR A 137 -8.23 2.65 -0.36
N HIS A 138 -9.48 2.47 -0.77
CA HIS A 138 -10.35 3.55 -1.23
C HIS A 138 -11.36 3.85 -0.14
N LEU A 139 -11.27 5.02 0.47
CA LEU A 139 -12.03 5.39 1.67
C LEU A 139 -12.94 6.58 1.41
N SER A 140 -14.12 6.58 2.02
CA SER A 140 -14.98 7.76 2.08
C SER A 140 -14.38 8.80 3.04
N LYS A 141 -14.48 10.10 2.73
CA LYS A 141 -14.06 11.19 3.60
C LYS A 141 -14.77 11.16 4.96
N ASN A 142 -15.97 10.60 5.05
CA ASN A 142 -16.70 10.40 6.30
C ASN A 142 -15.95 9.58 7.36
N ILE A 143 -14.92 8.84 6.97
CA ILE A 143 -14.05 8.11 7.89
C ILE A 143 -13.34 9.06 8.88
N GLU A 144 -13.20 10.34 8.56
CA GLU A 144 -12.66 11.38 9.43
C GLU A 144 -13.29 11.39 10.82
N LYS A 145 -14.59 11.09 10.89
CA LYS A 145 -15.37 11.08 12.15
C LYS A 145 -14.91 10.01 13.15
N ILE A 146 -14.27 8.94 12.64
CA ILE A 146 -13.87 7.77 13.44
C ILE A 146 -12.37 7.52 13.49
N ILE A 147 -11.59 8.23 12.66
CA ILE A 147 -10.13 8.14 12.67
C ILE A 147 -9.57 8.83 13.92
N PRO A 148 -8.66 8.17 14.66
CA PRO A 148 -8.00 8.76 15.81
C PRO A 148 -6.99 9.84 15.39
N LYS A 149 -6.70 10.79 16.28
CA LYS A 149 -5.62 11.79 16.08
C LYS A 149 -4.23 11.14 16.07
N LYS A 150 -4.08 9.99 16.73
CA LYS A 150 -2.86 9.18 16.79
C LYS A 150 -3.23 7.70 16.90
N GLY A 151 -2.57 6.84 16.10
CA GLY A 151 -2.81 5.40 16.07
C GLY A 151 -2.96 4.87 14.65
N SER A 152 -3.09 3.55 14.50
CA SER A 152 -3.24 2.91 13.19
C SER A 152 -4.70 2.74 12.77
N LEU A 153 -4.97 2.79 11.48
CA LEU A 153 -6.28 2.44 10.92
C LEU A 153 -6.60 0.97 11.17
N GLU A 154 -5.60 0.13 10.96
CA GLU A 154 -5.68 -1.32 10.99
C GLU A 154 -6.07 -1.83 12.38
N GLY A 155 -5.51 -1.21 13.43
CA GLY A 155 -5.79 -1.60 14.82
C GLY A 155 -7.04 -0.94 15.42
N THR A 156 -7.54 0.15 14.84
CA THR A 156 -8.59 0.95 15.49
C THR A 156 -9.87 1.12 14.67
N VAL A 157 -9.74 1.43 13.39
CA VAL A 157 -10.86 1.81 12.53
C VAL A 157 -11.40 0.63 11.74
N PHE A 158 -10.53 -0.11 11.06
CA PHE A 158 -10.93 -1.23 10.24
C PHE A 158 -11.66 -2.34 11.01
N PRO A 159 -11.25 -2.74 12.23
CA PRO A 159 -12.01 -3.70 13.01
C PRO A 159 -13.45 -3.24 13.32
N LYS A 160 -13.62 -1.94 13.62
CA LYS A 160 -14.95 -1.35 13.86
C LYS A 160 -15.82 -1.35 12.60
N MET A 161 -15.23 -0.98 11.46
CA MET A 161 -15.93 -0.99 10.17
C MET A 161 -16.30 -2.42 9.73
N ALA A 162 -15.39 -3.38 9.93
CA ALA A 162 -15.63 -4.79 9.64
C ALA A 162 -16.78 -5.34 10.49
N LYS A 163 -16.78 -5.06 11.80
CA LYS A 163 -17.90 -5.45 12.71
C LYS A 163 -19.23 -4.87 12.25
N LYS A 164 -19.24 -3.64 11.73
CA LYS A 164 -20.42 -2.96 11.17
C LYS A 164 -20.76 -3.40 9.74
N LYS A 165 -19.95 -4.26 9.11
CA LYS A 165 -20.09 -4.69 7.70
C LYS A 165 -20.09 -3.51 6.71
N THR A 166 -19.36 -2.43 7.04
CA THR A 166 -19.23 -1.22 6.20
C THR A 166 -17.90 -1.15 5.45
N LEU A 167 -17.09 -2.20 5.51
CA LEU A 167 -15.81 -2.32 4.83
C LEU A 167 -15.87 -3.52 3.87
N GLU A 168 -15.57 -3.26 2.61
CA GLU A 168 -15.56 -4.28 1.56
C GLU A 168 -14.13 -4.60 1.11
N THR A 169 -13.96 -5.64 0.30
CA THR A 169 -12.67 -5.99 -0.27
C THR A 169 -12.77 -6.44 -1.72
N ILE A 170 -11.72 -6.14 -2.49
CA ILE A 170 -11.46 -6.74 -3.80
C ILE A 170 -10.26 -7.66 -3.67
N LYS A 171 -10.47 -8.93 -4.01
CA LYS A 171 -9.45 -9.98 -3.96
C LYS A 171 -8.58 -9.97 -5.21
N PHE A 172 -7.26 -9.86 -5.02
CA PHE A 172 -6.28 -9.95 -6.09
C PHE A 172 -5.46 -11.25 -5.93
N LYS A 173 -5.75 -12.21 -6.79
CA LYS A 173 -4.93 -13.42 -6.90
C LYS A 173 -3.74 -13.13 -7.80
N ASN A 174 -2.56 -13.63 -7.44
CA ASN A 174 -1.34 -13.52 -8.24
C ASN A 174 -0.86 -12.08 -8.55
N ALA A 175 -1.33 -11.06 -7.82
CA ALA A 175 -0.75 -9.74 -7.94
C ALA A 175 0.68 -9.74 -7.37
N LEU A 176 1.59 -9.02 -8.06
CA LEU A 176 2.87 -8.68 -7.46
C LEU A 176 2.62 -7.73 -6.30
N TRP A 177 3.23 -8.02 -5.17
CA TRP A 177 3.23 -7.14 -4.03
C TRP A 177 4.49 -7.36 -3.19
N PHE A 178 5.16 -6.27 -2.85
CA PHE A 178 6.29 -6.22 -1.93
C PHE A 178 6.10 -5.07 -0.96
N SER A 179 6.38 -5.29 0.32
CA SER A 179 6.77 -4.27 1.29
C SER A 179 8.28 -4.19 1.31
N ILE A 180 8.83 -3.00 1.26
CA ILE A 180 10.28 -2.77 1.15
C ILE A 180 10.81 -2.36 2.53
N ASP A 181 11.03 -3.35 3.37
CA ASP A 181 11.46 -3.18 4.77
C ASP A 181 12.96 -3.49 4.96
N SER A 182 13.56 -4.25 4.04
CA SER A 182 14.94 -4.72 4.13
C SER A 182 15.67 -4.69 2.79
N HIS A 183 17.01 -4.80 2.82
CA HIS A 183 17.82 -4.97 1.60
C HIS A 183 17.40 -6.21 0.79
N LYS A 184 17.04 -7.28 1.47
CA LYS A 184 16.57 -8.51 0.82
C LYS A 184 15.29 -8.27 0.02
N ASP A 185 14.36 -7.48 0.55
CA ASP A 185 13.12 -7.12 -0.16
C ASP A 185 13.42 -6.29 -1.43
N ILE A 186 14.42 -5.41 -1.36
CA ILE A 186 14.90 -4.64 -2.53
C ILE A 186 15.42 -5.59 -3.62
N GLU A 187 16.25 -6.55 -3.26
CA GLU A 187 16.83 -7.51 -4.20
C GLU A 187 15.75 -8.40 -4.85
N GLU A 188 14.89 -9.00 -4.02
CA GLU A 188 13.79 -9.85 -4.48
C GLU A 188 12.82 -9.05 -5.39
N CYS A 189 12.42 -7.85 -4.97
CA CYS A 189 11.57 -6.97 -5.76
C CYS A 189 12.24 -6.58 -7.08
N SER A 190 13.53 -6.21 -7.04
CA SER A 190 14.33 -5.83 -8.22
C SER A 190 14.38 -6.93 -9.26
N LYS A 191 14.46 -8.19 -8.83
CA LYS A 191 14.46 -9.37 -9.68
C LYS A 191 13.07 -9.61 -10.27
N GLU A 192 12.04 -9.58 -9.43
CA GLU A 192 10.67 -9.90 -9.86
C GLU A 192 10.10 -8.87 -10.85
N ILE A 193 10.32 -7.57 -10.65
CA ILE A 193 9.82 -6.54 -11.59
C ILE A 193 10.49 -6.61 -12.97
N LYS A 194 11.66 -7.25 -13.10
CA LYS A 194 12.33 -7.51 -14.39
C LYS A 194 11.89 -8.83 -15.02
N SER A 195 11.19 -9.68 -14.30
CA SER A 195 10.76 -10.98 -14.80
C SER A 195 9.82 -10.84 -16.01
N LYS A 196 9.78 -11.84 -16.88
CA LYS A 196 8.86 -11.87 -18.04
C LYS A 196 7.39 -11.68 -17.62
N LYS A 197 7.03 -12.17 -16.43
CA LYS A 197 5.67 -12.10 -15.89
C LYS A 197 5.25 -10.68 -15.55
N TYR A 198 6.16 -9.87 -14.98
CA TYR A 198 5.80 -8.59 -14.37
C TYR A 198 6.39 -7.36 -15.08
N SER A 199 7.45 -7.49 -15.88
CA SER A 199 8.15 -6.36 -16.52
C SER A 199 7.23 -5.41 -17.29
N LYS A 200 6.18 -5.94 -17.94
CA LYS A 200 5.19 -5.12 -18.67
C LYS A 200 4.43 -4.11 -17.82
N TYR A 201 4.33 -4.33 -16.51
CA TYR A 201 3.62 -3.44 -15.59
C TYR A 201 4.48 -2.28 -15.11
N PHE A 202 5.80 -2.37 -15.24
CA PHE A 202 6.79 -1.43 -14.71
C PHE A 202 7.60 -0.72 -15.80
N LYS A 203 7.12 -0.75 -17.04
CA LYS A 203 7.62 0.07 -18.15
C LYS A 203 7.01 1.47 -18.04
N TYR A 204 7.76 2.43 -17.49
CA TYR A 204 7.44 3.85 -17.44
C TYR A 204 8.66 4.74 -17.56
#